data_04f05d3cbf54e147cc8ee5d9f4f55e21
#
_entry.id   04f05d3cbf54e147cc8ee5d9f4f55e21
#
_cell.length_a   1.000
_cell.length_b   1.000
_cell.length_c   1.000
_cell.angle_alpha   90.00
_cell.angle_beta   90.00
_cell.angle_gamma   90.00
#
_symmetry.space_group_name_H-M   'P 1'
#
loop_
_entity.id
_entity.type
_entity.pdbx_description
1 polymer ?
#
loop_
_entity_poly.entity_id
_entity_poly.type
_entity_poly.pdbx_seq_one_letter_code
_entity_poly.pdbx_strand_id
1 'polypeptide(L)'
;MNVYWFQDSKTGHLKQVQALLDQLKKEIEISIITINVTNQESFSKIFSNLDQLNGPTILIGAGHDVYSKILQAKKYLKKTITKDLFSIAVLRPSYKLSSFDLIIAPEHDFRKKRIPENVIPFQGSLSATSQNPVDENMAIIAIGGPSKHYKFDQEILIRQLQYILSVHPKHKFKIFNSRRTPEVLNLRLKDELNKHPNAKFIDLNSPESNTFQESLNESALKFVTPDSSNLVFEALSVNGQTYLIQIESQKYRRIFGAKKIRESMNELVNSKRVGVVSILNKNGGVDISKI
;
A
#
# COMPACT_ATOMS: atom_id res chain seq x y z
N MET A 1 -25.28 3.17 9.60
CA MET A 1 -24.78 4.20 8.65
C MET A 1 -24.58 3.57 7.28
N ASN A 2 -24.96 4.23 6.19
CA ASN A 2 -24.92 3.67 4.84
C ASN A 2 -23.71 4.21 4.08
N VAL A 3 -22.89 3.31 3.53
CA VAL A 3 -21.67 3.65 2.80
C VAL A 3 -21.77 3.18 1.37
N TYR A 4 -21.79 4.10 0.42
CA TYR A 4 -21.68 3.82 -1.01
C TYR A 4 -20.22 3.95 -1.43
N TRP A 5 -19.57 2.82 -1.65
CA TRP A 5 -18.17 2.75 -2.03
C TRP A 5 -18.01 2.67 -3.55
N PHE A 6 -17.59 3.77 -4.13
CA PHE A 6 -17.27 3.88 -5.55
C PHE A 6 -15.89 3.31 -5.84
N GLN A 7 -15.80 2.36 -6.75
CA GLN A 7 -14.60 1.57 -7.03
C GLN A 7 -14.15 1.72 -8.48
N ASP A 8 -12.84 1.90 -8.69
CA ASP A 8 -12.16 1.65 -9.97
C ASP A 8 -11.45 0.28 -9.93
N SER A 9 -10.74 -0.07 -11.03
CA SER A 9 -10.03 -1.35 -11.14
C SER A 9 -8.63 -1.37 -10.48
N LYS A 10 -8.20 -0.26 -9.85
CA LYS A 10 -6.84 -0.14 -9.32
C LYS A 10 -6.74 -0.73 -7.92
N THR A 11 -6.04 -1.86 -7.80
CA THR A 11 -5.85 -2.57 -6.53
C THR A 11 -5.37 -1.68 -5.38
N GLY A 12 -4.43 -0.72 -5.66
CA GLY A 12 -3.93 0.19 -4.63
C GLY A 12 -4.99 1.16 -4.09
N HIS A 13 -5.98 1.56 -4.92
CA HIS A 13 -7.10 2.39 -4.49
C HIS A 13 -8.07 1.57 -3.64
N LEU A 14 -8.40 0.36 -4.10
CA LEU A 14 -9.32 -0.54 -3.40
C LEU A 14 -8.80 -0.91 -2.01
N LYS A 15 -7.53 -1.31 -1.89
CA LYS A 15 -6.91 -1.67 -0.61
C LYS A 15 -6.95 -0.54 0.42
N GLN A 16 -6.70 0.71 0.00
CA GLN A 16 -6.68 1.84 0.92
C GLN A 16 -8.08 2.21 1.43
N VAL A 17 -9.09 2.19 0.55
CA VAL A 17 -10.48 2.43 0.97
C VAL A 17 -10.97 1.28 1.85
N GLN A 18 -10.67 0.02 1.48
CA GLN A 18 -11.01 -1.16 2.27
C GLN A 18 -10.43 -1.08 3.69
N ALA A 19 -9.14 -0.75 3.82
CA ALA A 19 -8.49 -0.61 5.13
C ALA A 19 -9.18 0.41 6.03
N LEU A 20 -9.62 1.54 5.46
CA LEU A 20 -10.39 2.55 6.19
C LEU A 20 -11.76 2.02 6.60
N LEU A 21 -12.48 1.37 5.69
CA LEU A 21 -13.81 0.82 5.97
C LEU A 21 -13.77 -0.32 6.99
N ASP A 22 -12.74 -1.17 6.96
CA ASP A 22 -12.55 -2.24 7.92
C ASP A 22 -12.28 -1.70 9.33
N GLN A 23 -11.55 -0.58 9.43
CA GLN A 23 -11.36 0.07 10.72
C GLN A 23 -12.65 0.73 11.22
N LEU A 24 -13.42 1.39 10.34
CA LEU A 24 -14.71 1.97 10.70
C LEU A 24 -15.72 0.93 11.19
N LYS A 25 -15.73 -0.27 10.59
CA LYS A 25 -16.60 -1.38 11.04
C LYS A 25 -16.34 -1.84 12.46
N LYS A 26 -15.14 -1.61 13.00
CA LYS A 26 -14.83 -1.95 14.39
C LYS A 26 -15.44 -0.98 15.39
N GLU A 27 -15.65 0.26 14.96
CA GLU A 27 -16.13 1.35 15.81
C GLU A 27 -17.63 1.58 15.70
N ILE A 28 -18.18 1.35 14.51
CA ILE A 28 -19.60 1.66 14.20
C ILE A 28 -20.20 0.65 13.24
N GLU A 29 -21.49 0.42 13.34
CA GLU A 29 -22.23 -0.40 12.38
C GLU A 29 -22.40 0.34 11.05
N ILE A 30 -21.85 -0.23 9.98
CA ILE A 30 -21.94 0.29 8.61
C ILE A 30 -22.45 -0.76 7.64
N SER A 31 -23.37 -0.34 6.76
CA SER A 31 -23.81 -1.12 5.59
C SER A 31 -23.06 -0.60 4.36
N ILE A 32 -22.33 -1.47 3.66
CA ILE A 32 -21.50 -1.09 2.50
C ILE A 32 -22.16 -1.59 1.23
N ILE A 33 -22.37 -0.66 0.29
CA ILE A 33 -22.85 -0.92 -1.06
C ILE A 33 -21.73 -0.53 -2.02
N THR A 34 -21.21 -1.48 -2.80
CA THR A 34 -20.14 -1.25 -3.76
C THR A 34 -20.69 -0.85 -5.12
N ILE A 35 -20.08 0.18 -5.73
CA ILE A 35 -20.47 0.72 -7.04
C ILE A 35 -19.22 0.74 -7.92
N ASN A 36 -19.21 -0.06 -8.98
CA ASN A 36 -18.14 0.01 -9.96
C ASN A 36 -18.39 1.19 -10.91
N VAL A 37 -17.43 2.14 -10.95
CA VAL A 37 -17.58 3.37 -11.76
C VAL A 37 -17.52 3.13 -13.27
N THR A 38 -17.07 1.95 -13.72
CA THR A 38 -17.09 1.57 -15.13
C THR A 38 -18.48 1.14 -15.59
N ASN A 39 -19.36 0.74 -14.68
CA ASN A 39 -20.74 0.40 -14.99
C ASN A 39 -21.53 1.66 -15.30
N GLN A 40 -22.28 1.63 -16.38
CA GLN A 40 -23.13 2.76 -16.83
C GLN A 40 -24.53 2.72 -16.19
N GLU A 41 -24.61 2.31 -14.91
CA GLU A 41 -25.89 2.33 -14.21
C GLU A 41 -26.33 3.76 -13.87
N SER A 42 -27.64 4.01 -14.00
CA SER A 42 -28.22 5.30 -13.61
C SER A 42 -28.25 5.47 -12.08
N PHE A 43 -28.09 6.70 -11.61
CA PHE A 43 -28.18 6.97 -10.18
C PHE A 43 -29.55 6.63 -9.56
N SER A 44 -30.63 6.75 -10.34
CA SER A 44 -31.95 6.33 -9.90
C SER A 44 -32.00 4.84 -9.57
N LYS A 45 -31.31 3.98 -10.34
CA LYS A 45 -31.21 2.55 -10.07
C LYS A 45 -30.30 2.27 -8.88
N ILE A 46 -29.11 2.91 -8.83
CA ILE A 46 -28.13 2.73 -7.75
C ILE A 46 -28.74 3.10 -6.38
N PHE A 47 -29.55 4.15 -6.34
CA PHE A 47 -30.14 4.69 -5.12
C PHE A 47 -31.62 4.35 -4.94
N SER A 48 -32.15 3.36 -5.66
CA SER A 48 -33.57 2.99 -5.62
C SER A 48 -34.09 2.62 -4.21
N ASN A 49 -33.24 2.07 -3.38
CA ASN A 49 -33.59 1.62 -2.01
C ASN A 49 -33.14 2.61 -0.92
N LEU A 50 -32.72 3.82 -1.29
CA LEU A 50 -32.16 4.77 -0.33
C LEU A 50 -33.16 5.20 0.76
N ASP A 51 -34.45 5.30 0.40
CA ASP A 51 -35.52 5.69 1.33
C ASP A 51 -35.78 4.61 2.40
N GLN A 52 -35.41 3.37 2.14
CA GLN A 52 -35.50 2.25 3.09
C GLN A 52 -34.31 2.20 4.06
N LEU A 53 -33.25 2.97 3.81
CA LEU A 53 -32.05 2.99 4.62
C LEU A 53 -32.13 4.10 5.68
N ASN A 54 -32.00 3.71 6.94
CA ASN A 54 -31.98 4.65 8.07
C ASN A 54 -30.56 5.22 8.30
N GLY A 55 -30.49 6.51 8.67
CA GLY A 55 -29.24 7.17 9.12
C GLY A 55 -28.43 7.83 8.00
N PRO A 56 -27.24 8.35 8.36
CA PRO A 56 -26.39 9.11 7.46
C PRO A 56 -25.90 8.28 6.25
N THR A 57 -25.71 8.97 5.13
CA THR A 57 -25.23 8.38 3.88
C THR A 57 -23.85 8.93 3.54
N ILE A 58 -22.88 8.04 3.32
CA ILE A 58 -21.51 8.38 2.93
C ILE A 58 -21.24 7.88 1.50
N LEU A 59 -20.71 8.78 0.68
CA LEU A 59 -20.15 8.46 -0.63
C LEU A 59 -18.64 8.47 -0.51
N ILE A 60 -17.98 7.33 -0.74
CA ILE A 60 -16.53 7.19 -0.55
C ILE A 60 -15.86 6.51 -1.72
N GLY A 61 -14.59 6.86 -1.98
CA GLY A 61 -13.77 6.16 -2.97
C GLY A 61 -12.43 6.85 -3.22
N ALA A 62 -11.60 6.20 -4.02
CA ALA A 62 -10.28 6.67 -4.41
C ALA A 62 -10.08 6.59 -5.92
N GLY A 63 -9.44 7.61 -6.48
CA GLY A 63 -9.08 7.65 -7.89
C GLY A 63 -9.81 8.72 -8.69
N HIS A 64 -9.18 9.15 -9.79
CA HIS A 64 -9.63 10.33 -10.56
C HIS A 64 -11.04 10.15 -11.13
N ASP A 65 -11.31 8.99 -11.72
CA ASP A 65 -12.61 8.68 -12.31
C ASP A 65 -13.70 8.51 -11.24
N VAL A 66 -13.32 7.98 -10.09
CA VAL A 66 -14.19 7.80 -8.93
C VAL A 66 -14.66 9.14 -8.37
N TYR A 67 -13.76 10.13 -8.26
CA TYR A 67 -14.13 11.44 -7.69
C TYR A 67 -15.21 12.16 -8.49
N SER A 68 -15.14 12.08 -9.81
CA SER A 68 -16.16 12.70 -10.67
C SER A 68 -17.53 12.07 -10.45
N LYS A 69 -17.60 10.75 -10.28
CA LYS A 69 -18.83 10.01 -10.01
C LYS A 69 -19.39 10.31 -8.62
N ILE A 70 -18.55 10.38 -7.59
CA ILE A 70 -18.95 10.79 -6.24
C ILE A 70 -19.62 12.17 -6.27
N LEU A 71 -19.00 13.16 -6.93
CA LEU A 71 -19.55 14.51 -7.01
C LEU A 71 -20.87 14.58 -7.81
N GLN A 72 -21.00 13.78 -8.86
CA GLN A 72 -22.26 13.66 -9.61
C GLN A 72 -23.35 13.01 -8.74
N ALA A 73 -23.03 11.93 -8.02
CA ALA A 73 -23.95 11.27 -7.11
C ALA A 73 -24.37 12.20 -5.96
N LYS A 74 -23.42 12.95 -5.37
CA LYS A 74 -23.72 13.96 -4.34
C LYS A 74 -24.70 15.01 -4.86
N LYS A 75 -24.49 15.49 -6.08
CA LYS A 75 -25.40 16.48 -6.70
C LYS A 75 -26.80 15.91 -6.95
N TYR A 76 -26.87 14.64 -7.36
CA TYR A 76 -28.16 13.92 -7.56
C TYR A 76 -28.90 13.79 -6.24
N LEU A 77 -28.23 13.23 -5.22
CA LEU A 77 -28.83 12.93 -3.91
C LEU A 77 -29.26 14.19 -3.15
N LYS A 78 -28.53 15.30 -3.23
CA LYS A 78 -28.94 16.59 -2.64
C LYS A 78 -30.30 17.11 -3.13
N LYS A 79 -30.78 16.64 -4.27
CA LYS A 79 -32.10 16.97 -4.79
C LYS A 79 -33.20 16.01 -4.31
N THR A 80 -32.82 14.83 -3.86
CA THR A 80 -33.74 13.70 -3.62
C THR A 80 -33.90 13.43 -2.15
N ILE A 81 -32.88 13.68 -1.32
CA ILE A 81 -32.89 13.38 0.11
C ILE A 81 -32.58 14.59 0.98
N THR A 82 -33.26 14.65 2.12
CA THR A 82 -33.04 15.64 3.19
C THR A 82 -32.10 15.14 4.29
N LYS A 83 -31.56 13.92 4.14
CA LYS A 83 -30.72 13.24 5.15
C LYS A 83 -29.28 13.73 5.08
N ASP A 84 -28.54 13.51 6.16
CA ASP A 84 -27.10 13.79 6.24
C ASP A 84 -26.35 13.03 5.17
N LEU A 85 -25.72 13.75 4.25
CA LEU A 85 -24.98 13.25 3.10
C LEU A 85 -23.55 13.75 3.13
N PHE A 86 -22.60 12.83 3.24
CA PHE A 86 -21.17 13.12 3.26
C PHE A 86 -20.46 12.52 2.05
N SER A 87 -19.49 13.23 1.51
CA SER A 87 -18.60 12.78 0.45
C SER A 87 -17.16 12.75 0.93
N ILE A 88 -16.52 11.58 0.84
CA ILE A 88 -15.16 11.34 1.29
C ILE A 88 -14.29 10.94 0.09
N ALA A 89 -13.23 11.70 -0.16
CA ALA A 89 -12.19 11.31 -1.10
C ALA A 89 -11.03 10.67 -0.33
N VAL A 90 -10.70 9.45 -0.65
CA VAL A 90 -9.46 8.79 -0.20
C VAL A 90 -8.39 9.03 -1.25
N LEU A 91 -7.21 9.48 -0.84
CA LEU A 91 -6.17 10.11 -1.65
C LEU A 91 -6.57 11.51 -2.15
N ARG A 92 -5.56 12.29 -2.55
CA ARG A 92 -5.76 13.69 -2.93
C ARG A 92 -6.35 13.82 -4.33
N PRO A 93 -7.56 14.38 -4.49
CA PRO A 93 -8.06 14.78 -5.80
C PRO A 93 -7.16 15.88 -6.42
N SER A 94 -7.02 15.86 -7.74
CA SER A 94 -6.25 16.90 -8.45
C SER A 94 -6.99 18.23 -8.59
N TYR A 95 -8.31 18.23 -8.40
CA TYR A 95 -9.21 19.39 -8.55
C TYR A 95 -10.39 19.33 -7.58
N LYS A 96 -11.07 20.46 -7.40
CA LYS A 96 -12.33 20.59 -6.61
C LYS A 96 -12.22 20.07 -5.17
N LEU A 97 -11.10 20.32 -4.49
CA LEU A 97 -10.91 19.86 -3.09
C LEU A 97 -12.04 20.32 -2.17
N SER A 98 -12.52 21.55 -2.30
CA SER A 98 -13.62 22.11 -1.50
C SER A 98 -15.00 21.50 -1.77
N SER A 99 -15.15 20.67 -2.82
CA SER A 99 -16.42 20.00 -3.13
C SER A 99 -16.64 18.72 -2.34
N PHE A 100 -15.59 18.18 -1.72
CA PHE A 100 -15.68 17.06 -0.80
C PHE A 100 -15.86 17.57 0.63
N ASP A 101 -16.65 16.85 1.41
CA ASP A 101 -16.83 17.18 2.82
C ASP A 101 -15.59 16.76 3.62
N LEU A 102 -14.94 15.67 3.21
CA LEU A 102 -13.69 15.21 3.79
C LEU A 102 -12.74 14.63 2.72
N ILE A 103 -11.46 14.89 2.88
CA ILE A 103 -10.39 14.29 2.10
C ILE A 103 -9.40 13.63 3.05
N ILE A 104 -9.12 12.35 2.86
CA ILE A 104 -8.12 11.60 3.62
C ILE A 104 -6.96 11.30 2.67
N ALA A 105 -5.84 12.01 2.81
CA ALA A 105 -4.79 11.97 1.81
C ALA A 105 -3.38 12.05 2.39
N PRO A 106 -2.37 11.47 1.69
CA PRO A 106 -0.99 11.51 2.15
C PRO A 106 -0.48 12.94 2.29
N GLU A 107 0.16 13.24 3.41
CA GLU A 107 0.74 14.56 3.71
C GLU A 107 1.69 15.05 2.60
N HIS A 108 2.47 14.14 2.02
CA HIS A 108 3.41 14.46 0.95
C HIS A 108 2.74 15.00 -0.34
N ASP A 109 1.43 14.83 -0.50
CA ASP A 109 0.68 15.40 -1.63
C ASP A 109 0.40 16.90 -1.47
N PHE A 110 0.55 17.42 -0.25
CA PHE A 110 0.34 18.83 0.07
C PHE A 110 1.62 19.64 0.28
N ARG A 111 2.81 19.05 0.03
CA ARG A 111 4.12 19.70 0.24
C ARG A 111 4.14 21.12 -0.30
N LYS A 112 4.61 22.07 0.53
CA LYS A 112 4.68 23.51 0.25
C LYS A 112 3.34 24.22 0.03
N LYS A 113 2.20 23.56 0.27
CA LYS A 113 0.88 24.17 0.22
C LYS A 113 0.21 24.06 1.58
N ARG A 114 -0.60 25.07 1.93
CA ARG A 114 -1.47 24.96 3.10
C ARG A 114 -2.42 23.78 2.89
N ILE A 115 -2.51 22.92 3.89
CA ILE A 115 -3.47 21.80 3.90
C ILE A 115 -4.86 22.41 4.13
N PRO A 116 -5.85 22.17 3.26
CA PRO A 116 -7.21 22.64 3.47
C PRO A 116 -7.84 22.06 4.75
N GLU A 117 -8.79 22.76 5.33
CA GLU A 117 -9.44 22.36 6.59
C GLU A 117 -10.23 21.05 6.48
N ASN A 118 -10.75 20.75 5.30
CA ASN A 118 -11.45 19.50 5.03
C ASN A 118 -10.52 18.33 4.69
N VAL A 119 -9.22 18.39 5.02
CA VAL A 119 -8.24 17.34 4.76
C VAL A 119 -7.71 16.80 6.07
N ILE A 120 -7.80 15.48 6.23
CA ILE A 120 -7.04 14.73 7.23
C ILE A 120 -5.79 14.17 6.54
N PRO A 121 -4.60 14.73 6.83
CA PRO A 121 -3.35 14.21 6.29
C PRO A 121 -2.91 12.95 7.03
N PHE A 122 -2.30 12.02 6.30
CA PHE A 122 -1.64 10.86 6.90
C PHE A 122 -0.25 10.64 6.28
N GLN A 123 0.62 9.94 6.99
CA GLN A 123 1.93 9.55 6.48
C GLN A 123 1.83 8.21 5.74
N GLY A 124 2.29 8.18 4.49
CA GLY A 124 2.44 6.95 3.72
C GLY A 124 1.21 6.50 2.96
N SER A 125 0.71 5.33 3.26
CA SER A 125 -0.44 4.68 2.61
C SER A 125 -1.36 4.06 3.68
N LEU A 126 -2.66 4.14 3.48
CA LEU A 126 -3.61 3.42 4.32
C LEU A 126 -3.50 1.92 4.05
N SER A 127 -3.35 1.14 5.10
CA SER A 127 -3.26 -0.31 5.03
C SER A 127 -3.96 -0.95 6.22
N ALA A 128 -4.37 -2.20 6.05
CA ALA A 128 -4.93 -2.98 7.15
C ALA A 128 -3.89 -3.07 8.28
N THR A 129 -4.31 -2.78 9.50
CA THR A 129 -3.46 -2.92 10.68
C THR A 129 -3.72 -4.26 11.35
N SER A 130 -2.66 -4.95 11.77
CA SER A 130 -2.75 -6.11 12.62
C SER A 130 -1.84 -5.89 13.83
N GLN A 131 -2.37 -6.13 15.01
CA GLN A 131 -1.62 -6.14 16.27
C GLN A 131 -1.44 -7.56 16.80
N ASN A 132 -1.62 -8.56 15.94
CA ASN A 132 -1.37 -9.95 16.32
C ASN A 132 0.09 -10.15 16.70
N PRO A 133 0.38 -11.04 17.66
CA PRO A 133 1.75 -11.40 17.99
C PRO A 133 2.44 -11.98 16.75
N VAL A 134 3.72 -11.66 16.60
CA VAL A 134 4.57 -12.20 15.53
C VAL A 134 5.23 -13.50 15.99
N ASP A 135 5.56 -14.38 15.05
CA ASP A 135 6.47 -15.49 15.29
C ASP A 135 7.91 -14.99 15.15
N GLU A 136 8.64 -14.99 16.26
CA GLU A 136 10.02 -14.52 16.34
C GLU A 136 10.99 -15.26 15.41
N ASN A 137 10.59 -16.43 14.89
CA ASN A 137 11.38 -17.23 13.97
C ASN A 137 10.92 -17.09 12.50
N MET A 138 9.90 -16.28 12.25
CA MET A 138 9.41 -16.05 10.89
C MET A 138 9.93 -14.74 10.31
N ALA A 139 10.32 -14.80 9.05
CA ALA A 139 10.73 -13.63 8.27
C ALA A 139 10.11 -13.65 6.87
N ILE A 140 9.79 -12.48 6.37
CA ILE A 140 9.31 -12.32 5.00
C ILE A 140 10.27 -11.43 4.20
N ILE A 141 10.52 -11.82 2.94
CA ILE A 141 11.18 -10.97 1.96
C ILE A 141 10.19 -10.71 0.82
N ALA A 142 9.89 -9.44 0.54
CA ALA A 142 8.98 -9.07 -0.53
C ALA A 142 9.72 -8.25 -1.59
N ILE A 143 9.78 -8.80 -2.80
CA ILE A 143 10.56 -8.28 -3.92
C ILE A 143 9.62 -7.65 -4.94
N GLY A 144 9.77 -6.36 -5.17
CA GLY A 144 9.10 -5.64 -6.22
C GLY A 144 9.73 -5.89 -7.60
N GLY A 145 9.96 -4.84 -8.37
CA GLY A 145 10.57 -4.95 -9.69
C GLY A 145 10.97 -3.60 -10.26
N PRO A 146 11.55 -3.58 -11.45
CA PRO A 146 11.98 -2.36 -12.11
C PRO A 146 10.83 -1.35 -12.19
N SER A 147 11.15 -0.12 -11.95
CA SER A 147 10.18 0.97 -12.04
C SER A 147 10.83 2.21 -12.68
N LYS A 148 10.03 3.21 -13.00
CA LYS A 148 10.56 4.51 -13.46
C LYS A 148 11.40 5.23 -12.39
N HIS A 149 11.40 4.74 -11.15
CA HIS A 149 12.07 5.36 -10.01
C HIS A 149 13.33 4.63 -9.57
N TYR A 150 13.37 3.32 -9.79
CA TYR A 150 14.42 2.42 -9.32
C TYR A 150 14.93 1.51 -10.43
N LYS A 151 16.24 1.30 -10.45
CA LYS A 151 16.89 0.25 -11.22
C LYS A 151 16.93 -1.02 -10.38
N PHE A 152 16.70 -2.16 -11.01
CA PHE A 152 16.84 -3.47 -10.38
C PHE A 152 18.13 -4.13 -10.87
N ASP A 153 19.19 -3.99 -10.09
CA ASP A 153 20.41 -4.76 -10.29
C ASP A 153 20.24 -6.12 -9.60
N GLN A 154 20.15 -7.15 -10.41
CA GLN A 154 19.88 -8.52 -9.93
C GLN A 154 21.03 -9.06 -9.08
N GLU A 155 22.29 -8.78 -9.43
CA GLU A 155 23.46 -9.23 -8.67
C GLU A 155 23.49 -8.62 -7.28
N ILE A 156 23.26 -7.31 -7.22
CA ILE A 156 23.20 -6.57 -5.94
C ILE A 156 22.05 -7.09 -5.07
N LEU A 157 20.90 -7.35 -5.66
CA LEU A 157 19.76 -7.89 -4.92
C LEU A 157 20.06 -9.29 -4.37
N ILE A 158 20.56 -10.21 -5.20
CA ILE A 158 20.88 -11.57 -4.76
C ILE A 158 21.92 -11.56 -3.62
N ARG A 159 22.97 -10.74 -3.71
CA ARG A 159 23.96 -10.62 -2.61
C ARG A 159 23.32 -10.15 -1.30
N GLN A 160 22.40 -9.19 -1.36
CA GLN A 160 21.68 -8.74 -0.16
C GLN A 160 20.81 -9.85 0.42
N LEU A 161 20.13 -10.63 -0.43
CA LEU A 161 19.34 -11.78 0.01
C LEU A 161 20.21 -12.85 0.67
N GLN A 162 21.32 -13.24 0.05
CA GLN A 162 22.28 -14.18 0.62
C GLN A 162 22.78 -13.71 2.00
N TYR A 163 23.09 -12.42 2.14
CA TYR A 163 23.53 -11.85 3.40
C TYR A 163 22.41 -11.90 4.45
N ILE A 164 21.18 -11.50 4.11
CA ILE A 164 20.02 -11.59 5.02
C ILE A 164 19.85 -13.02 5.54
N LEU A 165 19.87 -14.00 4.66
CA LEU A 165 19.73 -15.41 5.01
C LEU A 165 20.88 -15.90 5.91
N SER A 166 22.10 -15.46 5.64
CA SER A 166 23.29 -15.87 6.40
C SER A 166 23.32 -15.32 7.83
N VAL A 167 22.85 -14.09 8.05
CA VAL A 167 22.84 -13.45 9.38
C VAL A 167 21.62 -13.81 10.22
N HIS A 168 20.63 -14.44 9.61
CA HIS A 168 19.42 -14.91 10.28
C HIS A 168 19.18 -16.43 10.10
N PRO A 169 20.13 -17.30 10.44
CA PRO A 169 20.08 -18.74 10.12
C PRO A 169 18.94 -19.49 10.83
N LYS A 170 18.42 -18.92 11.94
CA LYS A 170 17.32 -19.52 12.72
C LYS A 170 15.93 -19.18 12.20
N HIS A 171 15.82 -18.16 11.34
CA HIS A 171 14.53 -17.74 10.81
C HIS A 171 14.12 -18.59 9.61
N LYS A 172 12.80 -18.82 9.51
CA LYS A 172 12.16 -19.38 8.32
C LYS A 172 11.73 -18.23 7.42
N PHE A 173 12.23 -18.23 6.21
CA PHE A 173 11.95 -17.16 5.24
C PHE A 173 10.90 -17.58 4.22
N LYS A 174 9.88 -16.74 4.04
CA LYS A 174 8.97 -16.76 2.89
C LYS A 174 9.34 -15.60 1.97
N ILE A 175 9.74 -15.90 0.74
CA ILE A 175 10.20 -14.91 -0.22
C ILE A 175 9.17 -14.78 -1.35
N PHE A 176 8.57 -13.60 -1.49
CA PHE A 176 7.55 -13.31 -2.49
C PHE A 176 8.08 -12.40 -3.58
N ASN A 177 7.77 -12.73 -4.82
CA ASN A 177 7.94 -11.84 -5.96
C ASN A 177 6.70 -10.97 -6.19
N SER A 178 6.73 -10.15 -7.23
CA SER A 178 5.62 -9.32 -7.68
C SER A 178 5.41 -9.42 -9.19
N ARG A 179 4.30 -8.89 -9.70
CA ARG A 179 4.02 -8.79 -11.15
C ARG A 179 5.09 -8.03 -11.95
N ARG A 180 5.91 -7.22 -11.27
CA ARG A 180 6.98 -6.44 -11.89
C ARG A 180 8.35 -7.10 -11.79
N THR A 181 8.47 -8.19 -11.04
CA THR A 181 9.72 -8.93 -10.90
C THR A 181 10.04 -9.62 -12.22
N PRO A 182 11.21 -9.35 -12.84
CA PRO A 182 11.57 -9.97 -14.11
C PRO A 182 11.68 -11.49 -14.01
N GLU A 183 11.26 -12.22 -15.05
CA GLU A 183 11.30 -13.69 -15.05
C GLU A 183 12.71 -14.24 -14.86
N VAL A 184 13.71 -13.61 -15.48
CA VAL A 184 15.12 -13.98 -15.27
C VAL A 184 15.52 -13.92 -13.80
N LEU A 185 15.02 -12.92 -13.06
CA LEU A 185 15.26 -12.82 -11.63
C LEU A 185 14.51 -13.90 -10.84
N ASN A 186 13.28 -14.26 -11.24
CA ASN A 186 12.52 -15.33 -10.61
C ASN A 186 13.26 -16.68 -10.72
N LEU A 187 13.81 -17.01 -11.89
CA LEU A 187 14.60 -18.22 -12.09
C LEU A 187 15.85 -18.23 -11.20
N ARG A 188 16.58 -17.12 -11.17
CA ARG A 188 17.77 -17.00 -10.30
C ARG A 188 17.44 -17.09 -8.81
N LEU A 189 16.33 -16.51 -8.38
CA LEU A 189 15.85 -16.62 -7.00
C LEU A 189 15.53 -18.08 -6.64
N LYS A 190 14.85 -18.81 -7.52
CA LYS A 190 14.58 -20.24 -7.32
C LYS A 190 15.87 -21.04 -7.15
N ASP A 191 16.84 -20.83 -8.04
CA ASP A 191 18.11 -21.54 -8.00
C ASP A 191 18.92 -21.22 -6.74
N GLU A 192 18.96 -19.94 -6.35
CA GLU A 192 19.70 -19.51 -5.17
C GLU A 192 19.05 -20.02 -3.87
N LEU A 193 17.72 -19.88 -3.77
CA LEU A 193 17.00 -20.24 -2.56
C LEU A 193 16.90 -21.75 -2.32
N ASN A 194 17.02 -22.57 -3.37
CA ASN A 194 17.15 -24.02 -3.23
C ASN A 194 18.38 -24.45 -2.41
N LYS A 195 19.39 -23.59 -2.28
CA LYS A 195 20.58 -23.83 -1.45
C LYS A 195 20.35 -23.53 0.05
N HIS A 196 19.21 -22.91 0.37
CA HIS A 196 18.89 -22.47 1.72
C HIS A 196 17.64 -23.19 2.24
N PRO A 197 17.79 -24.24 3.08
CA PRO A 197 16.66 -25.06 3.52
C PRO A 197 15.64 -24.31 4.40
N ASN A 198 16.04 -23.16 4.95
CA ASN A 198 15.18 -22.28 5.73
C ASN A 198 14.47 -21.20 4.91
N ALA A 199 14.61 -21.21 3.56
CA ALA A 199 14.02 -20.20 2.67
C ALA A 199 13.11 -20.85 1.64
N LYS A 200 11.89 -20.34 1.51
CA LYS A 200 10.91 -20.79 0.50
C LYS A 200 10.57 -19.64 -0.44
N PHE A 201 10.79 -19.84 -1.74
CA PHE A 201 10.33 -18.92 -2.77
C PHE A 201 8.85 -19.19 -3.10
N ILE A 202 8.03 -18.15 -3.08
CA ILE A 202 6.61 -18.20 -3.39
C ILE A 202 6.34 -17.28 -4.58
N ASP A 203 6.06 -17.88 -5.72
CA ASP A 203 5.74 -17.14 -6.94
C ASP A 203 4.34 -16.53 -6.85
N LEU A 204 4.18 -15.32 -7.33
CA LEU A 204 2.88 -14.62 -7.37
C LEU A 204 1.79 -15.42 -8.09
N ASN A 205 2.18 -16.21 -9.12
CA ASN A 205 1.25 -17.03 -9.89
C ASN A 205 0.93 -18.38 -9.23
N SER A 206 1.56 -18.70 -8.09
CA SER A 206 1.24 -19.91 -7.33
C SER A 206 0.03 -19.69 -6.41
N PRO A 207 -0.74 -20.75 -6.09
CA PRO A 207 -1.83 -20.66 -5.11
C PRO A 207 -1.37 -20.15 -3.74
N GLU A 208 -0.12 -20.44 -3.36
CA GLU A 208 0.46 -20.01 -2.10
C GLU A 208 0.68 -18.50 -2.00
N SER A 209 0.64 -17.76 -3.13
CA SER A 209 0.73 -16.30 -3.13
C SER A 209 -0.37 -15.62 -2.30
N ASN A 210 -1.51 -16.28 -2.11
CA ASN A 210 -2.60 -15.82 -1.26
C ASN A 210 -2.20 -15.73 0.22
N THR A 211 -1.13 -16.42 0.66
CA THR A 211 -0.62 -16.36 2.04
C THR A 211 0.24 -15.13 2.32
N PHE A 212 0.42 -14.23 1.35
CA PHE A 212 1.28 -13.05 1.51
C PHE A 212 0.91 -12.19 2.72
N GLN A 213 -0.39 -11.84 2.85
CA GLN A 213 -0.85 -10.98 3.95
C GLN A 213 -0.71 -11.65 5.32
N GLU A 214 -1.01 -12.94 5.40
CA GLU A 214 -0.81 -13.74 6.60
C GLU A 214 0.67 -13.77 6.98
N SER A 215 1.54 -14.12 6.03
CA SER A 215 2.99 -14.15 6.22
C SER A 215 3.55 -12.79 6.64
N LEU A 216 3.01 -11.69 6.11
CA LEU A 216 3.39 -10.34 6.51
C LEU A 216 3.00 -10.04 7.97
N ASN A 217 1.82 -10.49 8.39
CA ASN A 217 1.30 -10.29 9.75
C ASN A 217 2.06 -11.13 10.79
N GLU A 218 2.49 -12.33 10.44
CA GLU A 218 3.15 -13.27 11.33
C GLU A 218 4.66 -13.00 11.48
N SER A 219 5.29 -12.36 10.49
CA SER A 219 6.75 -12.23 10.46
C SER A 219 7.28 -11.19 11.44
N ALA A 220 8.23 -11.59 12.30
CA ALA A 220 9.00 -10.68 13.14
C ALA A 220 9.93 -9.78 12.33
N LEU A 221 10.52 -10.31 11.24
CA LEU A 221 11.39 -9.55 10.34
C LEU A 221 10.77 -9.45 8.95
N LYS A 222 10.76 -8.24 8.41
CA LYS A 222 10.20 -7.92 7.09
C LYS A 222 11.22 -7.17 6.26
N PHE A 223 11.67 -7.78 5.18
CA PHE A 223 12.61 -7.19 4.23
C PHE A 223 11.87 -6.85 2.95
N VAL A 224 11.82 -5.57 2.58
CA VAL A 224 11.01 -5.11 1.43
C VAL A 224 11.81 -4.21 0.51
N THR A 225 11.58 -4.31 -0.79
CA THR A 225 12.18 -3.38 -1.75
C THR A 225 11.40 -2.06 -1.80
N PRO A 226 12.08 -0.89 -1.81
CA PRO A 226 11.44 0.43 -1.69
C PRO A 226 10.75 0.94 -2.96
N ASP A 227 10.74 0.17 -4.05
CA ASP A 227 10.11 0.53 -5.32
C ASP A 227 8.58 0.58 -5.27
N SER A 228 7.99 -0.04 -4.25
CA SER A 228 6.56 0.00 -3.95
C SER A 228 6.32 0.62 -2.57
N SER A 229 5.94 1.90 -2.56
CA SER A 229 5.60 2.58 -1.30
C SER A 229 4.46 1.89 -0.56
N ASN A 230 3.45 1.39 -1.28
CA ASN A 230 2.34 0.66 -0.64
C ASN A 230 2.84 -0.57 0.12
N LEU A 231 3.75 -1.35 -0.46
CA LEU A 231 4.33 -2.52 0.19
C LEU A 231 5.09 -2.16 1.47
N VAL A 232 5.89 -1.08 1.43
CA VAL A 232 6.62 -0.61 2.62
C VAL A 232 5.66 -0.21 3.73
N PHE A 233 4.58 0.52 3.40
CA PHE A 233 3.60 0.92 4.41
C PHE A 233 2.69 -0.22 4.87
N GLU A 234 2.39 -1.21 4.01
CA GLU A 234 1.75 -2.46 4.43
C GLU A 234 2.63 -3.20 5.46
N ALA A 235 3.94 -3.29 5.22
CA ALA A 235 4.86 -3.90 6.17
C ALA A 235 4.97 -3.14 7.50
N LEU A 236 4.89 -1.81 7.47
CA LEU A 236 4.93 -0.95 8.66
C LEU A 236 3.61 -0.91 9.44
N SER A 237 2.50 -1.34 8.84
CA SER A 237 1.18 -1.32 9.49
C SER A 237 0.90 -2.54 10.38
N VAL A 238 1.80 -3.49 10.40
CA VAL A 238 1.72 -4.72 11.18
C VAL A 238 2.94 -4.86 12.09
N ASN A 239 2.82 -5.63 13.18
CA ASN A 239 3.90 -5.83 14.14
C ASN A 239 5.15 -6.44 13.49
N GLY A 240 6.30 -6.27 14.15
CA GLY A 240 7.62 -6.74 13.72
C GLY A 240 8.45 -5.64 13.05
N GLN A 241 9.73 -5.92 12.84
CA GLN A 241 10.71 -4.96 12.32
C GLN A 241 10.74 -4.96 10.80
N THR A 242 10.76 -3.77 10.19
CA THR A 242 10.79 -3.61 8.74
C THR A 242 12.14 -3.04 8.27
N TYR A 243 12.71 -3.67 7.26
CA TYR A 243 13.98 -3.30 6.64
C TYR A 243 13.79 -3.05 5.15
N LEU A 244 14.39 -1.97 4.64
CA LEU A 244 14.43 -1.70 3.20
C LEU A 244 15.66 -2.37 2.59
N ILE A 245 15.44 -3.19 1.56
CA ILE A 245 16.52 -3.73 0.73
C ILE A 245 16.96 -2.62 -0.21
N GLN A 246 18.23 -2.25 -0.20
CA GLN A 246 18.73 -1.15 -1.01
C GLN A 246 18.68 -1.49 -2.49
N ILE A 247 17.99 -0.64 -3.26
CA ILE A 247 18.04 -0.65 -4.73
C ILE A 247 18.40 0.72 -5.25
N GLU A 248 19.16 0.74 -6.35
CA GLU A 248 19.66 1.98 -6.94
C GLU A 248 18.51 2.85 -7.49
N SER A 249 18.46 4.11 -7.08
CA SER A 249 17.53 5.07 -7.65
C SER A 249 17.96 5.50 -9.05
N GLN A 250 17.01 5.65 -9.98
CA GLN A 250 17.31 6.20 -11.31
C GLN A 250 17.64 7.69 -11.19
N LYS A 251 18.93 8.06 -11.37
CA LYS A 251 19.42 9.44 -11.22
C LYS A 251 18.93 10.43 -12.31
N TYR A 252 18.53 9.93 -13.48
CA TYR A 252 18.39 10.75 -14.70
C TYR A 252 16.97 11.21 -15.05
N ARG A 253 15.95 10.85 -14.32
CA ARG A 253 14.61 11.38 -14.60
C ARG A 253 14.14 12.32 -13.50
N ARG A 254 14.12 13.62 -13.80
CA ARG A 254 13.42 14.68 -13.03
C ARG A 254 11.89 14.50 -13.11
N ILE A 255 11.40 13.30 -12.79
CA ILE A 255 9.96 13.06 -12.71
C ILE A 255 9.54 13.41 -11.28
N PHE A 256 8.68 14.39 -11.14
CA PHE A 256 8.20 14.90 -9.85
C PHE A 256 7.74 13.80 -8.88
N GLY A 257 7.12 12.72 -9.38
CA GLY A 257 6.69 11.59 -8.55
C GLY A 257 7.84 10.75 -7.96
N ALA A 258 8.98 10.63 -8.65
CA ALA A 258 10.14 9.87 -8.16
C ALA A 258 10.78 10.51 -6.93
N LYS A 259 10.80 11.83 -6.88
CA LYS A 259 11.34 12.59 -5.75
C LYS A 259 10.51 12.33 -4.49
N LYS A 260 9.19 12.32 -4.60
CA LYS A 260 8.28 12.10 -3.45
C LYS A 260 8.50 10.74 -2.79
N ILE A 261 8.55 9.66 -3.59
CA ILE A 261 8.75 8.29 -3.06
C ILE A 261 10.09 8.18 -2.35
N ARG A 262 11.18 8.67 -2.96
CA ARG A 262 12.52 8.64 -2.33
C ARG A 262 12.57 9.45 -1.04
N GLU A 263 11.98 10.63 -1.03
CA GLU A 263 11.93 11.47 0.17
C GLU A 263 11.14 10.80 1.29
N SER A 264 10.02 10.15 0.97
CA SER A 264 9.24 9.38 1.94
C SER A 264 10.05 8.19 2.51
N MET A 265 10.79 7.45 1.66
CA MET A 265 11.65 6.36 2.14
C MET A 265 12.81 6.89 3.00
N ASN A 266 13.46 7.99 2.59
CA ASN A 266 14.51 8.62 3.40
C ASN A 266 13.98 9.12 4.74
N GLU A 267 12.76 9.65 4.79
CA GLU A 267 12.12 10.08 6.03
C GLU A 267 11.88 8.89 6.98
N LEU A 268 11.43 7.76 6.47
CA LEU A 268 11.27 6.53 7.26
C LEU A 268 12.62 6.05 7.85
N VAL A 269 13.70 6.11 7.05
CA VAL A 269 15.04 5.75 7.52
C VAL A 269 15.54 6.76 8.56
N ASN A 270 15.44 8.06 8.31
CA ASN A 270 15.90 9.11 9.21
C ASN A 270 15.15 9.11 10.55
N SER A 271 13.86 8.78 10.52
CA SER A 271 13.02 8.64 11.73
C SER A 271 13.18 7.29 12.43
N LYS A 272 14.08 6.43 11.95
CA LYS A 272 14.33 5.08 12.48
C LYS A 272 13.09 4.17 12.52
N ARG A 273 12.13 4.41 11.64
CA ARG A 273 10.95 3.56 11.51
C ARG A 273 11.23 2.30 10.69
N VAL A 274 12.29 2.31 9.89
CA VAL A 274 12.77 1.17 9.11
C VAL A 274 14.28 1.07 9.23
N GLY A 275 14.81 -0.16 9.25
CA GLY A 275 16.21 -0.42 9.03
C GLY A 275 16.55 -0.45 7.53
N VAL A 276 17.82 -0.57 7.19
CA VAL A 276 18.30 -0.64 5.81
C VAL A 276 19.27 -1.80 5.65
N VAL A 277 19.05 -2.63 4.65
CA VAL A 277 20.06 -3.56 4.13
C VAL A 277 20.80 -2.84 3.03
N SER A 278 22.08 -2.57 3.21
CA SER A 278 22.87 -1.77 2.27
C SER A 278 24.20 -2.41 1.94
N ILE A 279 24.73 -2.09 0.77
CA ILE A 279 26.08 -2.45 0.37
C ILE A 279 27.03 -1.38 0.89
N LEU A 280 27.94 -1.78 1.80
CA LEU A 280 28.83 -0.86 2.50
C LEU A 280 29.93 -0.26 1.62
N ASN A 281 30.38 -0.97 0.61
CA ASN A 281 31.50 -0.52 -0.23
C ASN A 281 31.43 -1.06 -1.67
N LYS A 282 32.28 -0.53 -2.54
CA LYS A 282 32.41 -0.98 -3.95
C LYS A 282 32.82 -2.45 -4.09
N ASN A 283 33.37 -3.05 -3.05
CA ASN A 283 33.81 -4.45 -3.02
C ASN A 283 32.71 -5.40 -2.56
N GLY A 284 31.50 -4.90 -2.36
CA GLY A 284 30.31 -5.74 -2.17
C GLY A 284 30.02 -6.19 -0.75
N GLY A 285 30.60 -5.54 0.28
CA GLY A 285 30.18 -5.75 1.67
C GLY A 285 28.71 -5.34 1.85
N VAL A 286 27.95 -6.12 2.58
CA VAL A 286 26.54 -5.84 2.92
C VAL A 286 26.41 -5.68 4.43
N ASP A 287 25.58 -4.75 4.85
CA ASP A 287 25.27 -4.50 6.26
C ASP A 287 23.77 -4.31 6.49
N ILE A 288 23.33 -4.60 7.69
CA ILE A 288 21.97 -4.33 8.15
C ILE A 288 22.05 -3.32 9.29
N SER A 289 21.56 -2.12 9.06
CA SER A 289 21.42 -1.13 10.13
C SER A 289 20.37 -1.62 11.14
N LYS A 290 20.73 -1.60 12.39
CA LYS A 290 19.77 -1.87 13.46
C LYS A 290 18.78 -0.71 13.58
N ILE A 291 17.52 -1.03 13.84
CA ILE A 291 16.46 -0.07 14.13
C ILE A 291 16.61 0.38 15.60
#